data_5bab08261dcef64aa773ee220d4ee2f9
#
_entry.id   5bab08261dcef64aa773ee220d4ee2f9
#
_cell.length_a   1.000
_cell.length_b   1.000
_cell.length_c   1.000
_cell.angle_alpha   90.00
_cell.angle_beta   90.00
_cell.angle_gamma   90.00
#
_symmetry.space_group_name_H-M   'P 1'
#
loop_
_entity.id
_entity.type
_entity.pdbx_description
1 polymer ?
#
loop_
_entity_poly.entity_id
_entity_poly.type
_entity_poly.pdbx_seq_one_letter_code
_entity_poly.pdbx_strand_id
1 'polypeptide(L)'
;HPATRFNIDRDYGALGHSRRADVIMLDDDLNVYNTWLGGQLVVENKKITSLLDKQLSNNRYLYPQKAYKTIIIPKQINLVPSIPDKENFNINAIKTKLPGIMTFIENIKINKKPKSWNEILIAHNLCHLCVIERHGKNGDYAHGFIKNFNLKSGAVASSVGHDAHNIIVSGLNE
;
A
#
# COMPACT_ATOMS: atom_id res chain seq x y z
N HIS A 1 24.61 13.27 0.93
CA HIS A 1 23.67 14.39 0.90
C HIS A 1 22.85 14.38 -0.39
N PRO A 2 21.50 14.51 -0.35
CA PRO A 2 20.67 14.45 -1.56
C PRO A 2 21.07 15.49 -2.63
N ALA A 3 21.28 16.74 -2.25
CA ALA A 3 21.67 17.79 -3.17
C ALA A 3 22.95 17.47 -3.96
N THR A 4 23.94 16.89 -3.29
CA THR A 4 25.19 16.44 -3.94
C THR A 4 24.92 15.30 -4.92
N ARG A 5 24.04 14.35 -4.54
CA ARG A 5 23.69 13.22 -5.42
C ARG A 5 23.02 13.67 -6.72
N PHE A 6 22.22 14.74 -6.66
CA PHE A 6 21.53 15.32 -7.81
C PHE A 6 22.30 16.48 -8.48
N ASN A 7 23.53 16.76 -8.03
CA ASN A 7 24.39 17.84 -8.55
C ASN A 7 23.73 19.23 -8.50
N ILE A 8 22.97 19.50 -7.42
CA ILE A 8 22.32 20.79 -7.14
C ILE A 8 22.83 21.41 -5.84
N ASP A 9 23.89 20.87 -5.25
CA ASP A 9 24.45 21.31 -3.97
C ASP A 9 25.11 22.69 -4.02
N ARG A 10 25.31 23.24 -5.19
CA ARG A 10 25.75 24.61 -5.37
C ARG A 10 24.70 25.61 -4.84
N ASP A 11 23.41 25.33 -5.11
CA ASP A 11 22.32 26.26 -4.84
C ASP A 11 21.41 25.80 -3.70
N TYR A 12 21.41 24.50 -3.34
CA TYR A 12 20.47 23.88 -2.40
C TYR A 12 21.17 23.04 -1.32
N GLY A 13 20.42 22.76 -0.26
CA GLY A 13 20.72 21.69 0.69
C GLY A 13 21.70 22.05 1.81
N ALA A 14 22.07 23.32 1.96
CA ALA A 14 22.84 23.80 3.09
C ALA A 14 22.52 25.27 3.38
N LEU A 15 22.69 25.69 4.61
CA LEU A 15 22.69 27.09 5.01
C LEU A 15 24.03 27.71 4.61
N GLY A 16 24.02 28.67 3.70
CA GLY A 16 25.24 29.31 3.24
C GLY A 16 24.96 30.50 2.32
N HIS A 17 25.97 31.33 2.16
CA HIS A 17 25.90 32.49 1.26
C HIS A 17 25.56 32.06 -0.16
N SER A 18 24.67 32.81 -0.81
CA SER A 18 24.20 32.60 -2.18
C SER A 18 23.43 31.29 -2.41
N ARG A 19 23.06 30.57 -1.36
CA ARG A 19 22.20 29.38 -1.46
C ARG A 19 20.76 29.73 -1.23
N ARG A 20 19.87 28.98 -1.84
CA ARG A 20 18.43 29.12 -1.63
C ARG A 20 18.06 28.83 -0.16
N ALA A 21 17.34 29.74 0.45
CA ALA A 21 16.91 29.63 1.83
C ALA A 21 15.64 28.77 1.97
N ASP A 22 15.79 27.45 1.76
CA ASP A 22 14.79 26.46 2.10
C ASP A 22 15.16 25.88 3.48
N VAL A 23 14.46 26.33 4.52
CA VAL A 23 14.83 26.09 5.92
C VAL A 23 13.61 25.62 6.69
N ILE A 24 13.82 24.65 7.58
CA ILE A 24 12.85 24.28 8.61
C ILE A 24 13.41 24.60 10.00
N MET A 25 12.55 25.07 10.88
CA MET A 25 12.82 25.21 12.31
C MET A 25 11.99 24.17 13.05
N LEU A 26 12.64 23.39 13.88
CA LEU A 26 12.02 22.35 14.69
C LEU A 26 11.85 22.85 16.13
N ASP A 27 10.85 22.33 16.84
CA ASP A 27 10.75 22.45 18.28
C ASP A 27 11.60 21.37 18.99
N ASP A 28 11.60 21.37 20.33
CA ASP A 28 12.38 20.42 21.14
C ASP A 28 11.95 18.95 20.95
N ASP A 29 10.72 18.73 20.50
CA ASP A 29 10.19 17.40 20.17
C ASP A 29 10.42 16.99 18.70
N LEU A 30 11.23 17.76 17.96
CA LEU A 30 11.54 17.58 16.55
C LEU A 30 10.35 17.74 15.60
N ASN A 31 9.26 18.38 16.02
CA ASN A 31 8.18 18.75 15.12
C ASN A 31 8.53 20.03 14.36
N VAL A 32 8.08 20.12 13.10
CA VAL A 32 8.26 21.33 12.29
C VAL A 32 7.47 22.48 12.89
N TYR A 33 8.16 23.51 13.33
CA TYR A 33 7.59 24.71 13.92
C TYR A 33 7.37 25.82 12.88
N ASN A 34 8.43 26.16 12.14
CA ASN A 34 8.38 27.10 11.03
C ASN A 34 9.05 26.53 9.78
N THR A 35 8.63 26.97 8.60
CA THR A 35 9.24 26.60 7.32
C THR A 35 9.37 27.80 6.42
N TRP A 36 10.54 27.97 5.82
CA TRP A 36 10.80 28.93 4.77
C TRP A 36 11.12 28.20 3.46
N LEU A 37 10.53 28.66 2.36
CA LEU A 37 10.84 28.22 1.01
C LEU A 37 11.33 29.42 0.18
N GLY A 38 12.58 29.35 -0.28
CA GLY A 38 13.21 30.48 -0.96
C GLY A 38 13.22 31.76 -0.15
N GLY A 39 13.33 31.65 1.18
CA GLY A 39 13.29 32.79 2.10
C GLY A 39 11.89 33.29 2.48
N GLN A 40 10.83 32.75 1.90
CA GLN A 40 9.44 33.11 2.25
C GLN A 40 8.92 32.21 3.36
N LEU A 41 8.36 32.78 4.42
CA LEU A 41 7.73 32.03 5.51
C LEU A 41 6.42 31.42 5.01
N VAL A 42 6.36 30.09 4.96
CA VAL A 42 5.21 29.32 4.43
C VAL A 42 4.50 28.50 5.51
N VAL A 43 5.19 28.18 6.61
CA VAL A 43 4.60 27.61 7.82
C VAL A 43 5.06 28.42 9.00
N GLU A 44 4.13 28.86 9.83
CA GLU A 44 4.36 29.64 11.04
C GLU A 44 3.61 29.01 12.22
N ASN A 45 4.32 28.79 13.33
CA ASN A 45 3.74 28.18 14.54
C ASN A 45 2.94 26.90 14.23
N LYS A 46 3.51 25.98 13.44
CA LYS A 46 2.90 24.70 13.02
C LYS A 46 1.69 24.85 12.08
N LYS A 47 1.40 26.03 11.57
CA LYS A 47 0.25 26.29 10.67
C LYS A 47 0.72 26.82 9.32
N ILE A 48 0.05 26.37 8.28
CA ILE A 48 0.26 26.88 6.92
C ILE A 48 -0.13 28.36 6.88
N THR A 49 0.74 29.20 6.31
CA THR A 49 0.45 30.63 6.12
C THR A 49 -0.56 30.84 5.00
N SER A 50 -1.28 31.95 5.02
CA SER A 50 -2.21 32.34 3.96
C SER A 50 -1.54 32.46 2.59
N LEU A 51 -0.25 32.78 2.56
CA LEU A 51 0.55 32.83 1.33
C LEU A 51 0.63 31.42 0.67
N LEU A 52 1.01 30.40 1.45
CA LEU A 52 1.10 29.03 0.94
C LEU A 52 -0.27 28.48 0.60
N ASP A 53 -1.27 28.68 1.45
CA ASP A 53 -2.64 28.22 1.22
C ASP A 53 -3.21 28.76 -0.10
N LYS A 54 -3.01 30.05 -0.37
CA LYS A 54 -3.39 30.68 -1.64
C LYS A 54 -2.66 30.10 -2.84
N GLN A 55 -1.35 29.83 -2.71
CA GLN A 55 -0.56 29.21 -3.77
C GLN A 55 -1.01 27.79 -4.06
N LEU A 56 -1.26 26.97 -3.02
CA LEU A 56 -1.75 25.60 -3.16
C LEU A 56 -3.16 25.57 -3.79
N SER A 57 -4.03 26.49 -3.42
CA SER A 57 -5.39 26.58 -3.97
C SER A 57 -5.39 26.94 -5.45
N ASN A 58 -4.44 27.77 -5.89
CA ASN A 58 -4.33 28.22 -7.28
C ASN A 58 -3.56 27.26 -8.19
N ASN A 59 -2.66 26.45 -7.62
CA ASN A 59 -1.78 25.53 -8.36
C ASN A 59 -2.25 24.08 -8.24
N ARG A 60 -3.47 23.79 -8.68
CA ARG A 60 -3.91 22.39 -8.83
C ARG A 60 -3.16 21.77 -9.99
N TYR A 61 -2.31 20.77 -9.67
CA TYR A 61 -1.71 19.94 -10.71
C TYR A 61 -2.80 19.16 -11.44
N LEU A 62 -2.98 19.47 -12.72
CA LEU A 62 -3.89 18.73 -13.58
C LEU A 62 -3.15 17.53 -14.15
N TYR A 63 -3.48 16.35 -13.67
CA TYR A 63 -2.95 15.12 -14.24
C TYR A 63 -3.40 14.98 -15.71
N PRO A 64 -2.55 14.45 -16.60
CA PRO A 64 -2.95 14.12 -17.96
C PRO A 64 -4.18 13.19 -17.96
N GLN A 65 -5.06 13.33 -18.93
CA GLN A 65 -6.26 12.48 -19.03
C GLN A 65 -5.96 10.98 -18.95
N LYS A 66 -4.81 10.56 -19.47
CA LYS A 66 -4.32 9.18 -19.40
C LYS A 66 -4.05 8.66 -17.97
N ALA A 67 -3.92 9.55 -16.99
CA ALA A 67 -3.73 9.18 -15.58
C ALA A 67 -5.03 8.81 -14.86
N TYR A 68 -6.19 9.10 -15.47
CA TYR A 68 -7.50 8.79 -14.91
C TYR A 68 -8.05 7.49 -15.47
N LYS A 69 -8.91 6.83 -14.68
CA LYS A 69 -9.60 5.58 -15.07
C LYS A 69 -8.65 4.47 -15.53
N THR A 70 -7.51 4.35 -14.86
CA THR A 70 -6.48 3.35 -15.21
C THR A 70 -6.75 1.97 -14.59
N ILE A 71 -7.77 1.84 -13.75
CA ILE A 71 -8.16 0.56 -13.16
C ILE A 71 -9.20 -0.08 -14.08
N ILE A 72 -8.86 -1.23 -14.64
CA ILE A 72 -9.73 -2.03 -15.50
C ILE A 72 -9.91 -3.39 -14.81
N ILE A 73 -11.12 -3.62 -14.30
CA ILE A 73 -11.43 -4.84 -13.55
C ILE A 73 -12.16 -5.81 -14.48
N PRO A 74 -11.86 -7.11 -14.42
CA PRO A 74 -12.60 -8.14 -15.15
C PRO A 74 -14.09 -8.10 -14.81
N LYS A 75 -14.95 -8.38 -15.79
CA LYS A 75 -16.41 -8.34 -15.60
C LYS A 75 -16.92 -9.39 -14.62
N GLN A 76 -16.23 -10.52 -14.52
CA GLN A 76 -16.58 -11.61 -13.61
C GLN A 76 -15.31 -12.01 -12.85
N ILE A 77 -15.40 -11.99 -11.52
CA ILE A 77 -14.33 -12.38 -10.63
C ILE A 77 -14.94 -13.32 -9.59
N ASN A 78 -14.37 -14.49 -9.46
CA ASN A 78 -14.64 -15.35 -8.32
C ASN A 78 -13.58 -15.10 -7.26
N LEU A 79 -13.96 -14.49 -6.13
CA LEU A 79 -13.01 -14.12 -5.07
C LEU A 79 -12.58 -15.30 -4.20
N VAL A 80 -13.34 -16.40 -4.24
CA VAL A 80 -13.09 -17.58 -3.41
C VAL A 80 -12.91 -18.79 -4.33
N PRO A 81 -11.82 -19.56 -4.17
CA PRO A 81 -11.64 -20.76 -4.98
C PRO A 81 -12.68 -21.83 -4.62
N SER A 82 -12.99 -22.72 -5.56
CA SER A 82 -13.78 -23.91 -5.27
C SER A 82 -13.04 -24.83 -4.31
N ILE A 83 -13.77 -25.50 -3.41
CA ILE A 83 -13.21 -26.50 -2.53
C ILE A 83 -12.81 -27.73 -3.38
N PRO A 84 -11.57 -28.24 -3.24
CA PRO A 84 -11.16 -29.44 -3.94
C PRO A 84 -12.05 -30.64 -3.57
N ASP A 85 -12.52 -31.37 -4.58
CA ASP A 85 -13.27 -32.61 -4.37
C ASP A 85 -12.34 -33.79 -4.06
N LYS A 86 -11.59 -33.68 -2.97
CA LYS A 86 -10.61 -34.65 -2.49
C LYS A 86 -10.64 -34.74 -0.98
N GLU A 87 -10.42 -35.92 -0.43
CA GLU A 87 -10.29 -36.10 1.01
C GLU A 87 -8.99 -35.53 1.56
N ASN A 88 -7.91 -35.63 0.78
CA ASN A 88 -6.58 -35.17 1.20
C ASN A 88 -6.02 -34.18 0.16
N PHE A 89 -5.63 -32.99 0.60
CA PHE A 89 -4.96 -32.00 -0.24
C PHE A 89 -4.08 -31.07 0.59
N ASN A 90 -3.21 -30.36 -0.09
CA ASN A 90 -2.32 -29.40 0.53
C ASN A 90 -2.74 -27.97 0.17
N ILE A 91 -2.60 -27.07 1.12
CA ILE A 91 -2.74 -25.63 0.95
C ILE A 91 -1.38 -24.99 1.15
N ASN A 92 -0.92 -24.22 0.17
CA ASN A 92 0.23 -23.34 0.34
C ASN A 92 -0.29 -21.98 0.81
N ALA A 93 0.04 -21.60 2.04
CA ALA A 93 -0.35 -20.33 2.62
C ALA A 93 0.86 -19.40 2.74
N ILE A 94 0.66 -18.14 2.40
CA ILE A 94 1.62 -17.08 2.67
C ILE A 94 1.55 -16.76 4.15
N LYS A 95 2.67 -16.87 4.85
CA LYS A 95 2.78 -16.54 6.27
C LYS A 95 3.59 -15.27 6.44
N THR A 96 3.05 -14.30 7.14
CA THR A 96 3.76 -13.08 7.52
C THR A 96 4.46 -13.27 8.85
N LYS A 97 5.66 -12.72 8.99
CA LYS A 97 6.38 -12.60 10.27
C LYS A 97 6.40 -11.12 10.65
N LEU A 98 5.60 -10.75 11.61
CA LEU A 98 5.55 -9.37 12.12
C LEU A 98 6.50 -9.20 13.32
N PRO A 99 7.19 -8.02 13.45
CA PRO A 99 7.24 -6.95 12.47
C PRO A 99 8.19 -7.27 11.31
N GLY A 100 7.81 -6.96 10.09
CA GLY A 100 8.68 -7.10 8.92
C GLY A 100 7.94 -7.27 7.61
N ILE A 101 8.68 -7.19 6.53
CA ILE A 101 8.19 -7.31 5.15
C ILE A 101 8.40 -8.71 4.57
N MET A 102 9.00 -9.61 5.33
CA MET A 102 9.30 -10.97 4.86
C MET A 102 8.08 -11.87 4.96
N THR A 103 7.86 -12.65 3.91
CA THR A 103 6.83 -13.68 3.82
C THR A 103 7.47 -15.04 3.59
N PHE A 104 6.80 -16.09 4.05
CA PHE A 104 7.21 -17.48 3.88
C PHE A 104 6.03 -18.29 3.35
N ILE A 105 6.31 -19.38 2.67
CA ILE A 105 5.28 -20.35 2.29
C ILE A 105 5.21 -21.42 3.37
N GLU A 106 4.03 -21.65 3.90
CA GLU A 106 3.72 -22.76 4.80
C GLU A 106 2.79 -23.74 4.08
N ASN A 107 3.18 -25.00 4.01
CA ASN A 107 2.37 -26.06 3.46
C ASN A 107 1.50 -26.68 4.55
N ILE A 108 0.19 -26.63 4.39
CA ILE A 108 -0.80 -27.12 5.34
C ILE A 108 -1.50 -28.34 4.74
N LYS A 109 -1.39 -29.47 5.42
CA LYS A 109 -2.05 -30.72 5.00
C LYS A 109 -3.48 -30.75 5.53
N ILE A 110 -4.42 -30.97 4.64
CA ILE A 110 -5.84 -31.20 4.97
C ILE A 110 -6.12 -32.71 4.76
N ASN A 111 -6.44 -33.39 5.83
CA ASN A 111 -6.60 -34.85 5.85
C ASN A 111 -8.08 -35.31 5.87
N LYS A 112 -8.99 -34.37 5.66
CA LYS A 112 -10.43 -34.65 5.62
C LYS A 112 -11.09 -33.64 4.68
N LYS A 113 -12.02 -34.15 3.83
CA LYS A 113 -12.83 -33.27 2.98
C LYS A 113 -13.63 -32.28 3.85
N PRO A 114 -13.40 -30.96 3.73
CA PRO A 114 -14.15 -29.97 4.51
C PRO A 114 -15.55 -29.79 3.94
N LYS A 115 -16.49 -29.39 4.78
CA LYS A 115 -17.84 -29.02 4.34
C LYS A 115 -17.87 -27.61 3.76
N SER A 116 -16.99 -26.72 4.26
CA SER A 116 -16.86 -25.35 3.81
C SER A 116 -15.42 -24.86 3.98
N TRP A 117 -15.06 -23.79 3.30
CA TRP A 117 -13.78 -23.12 3.55
C TRP A 117 -13.66 -22.62 4.98
N ASN A 118 -14.77 -22.20 5.63
CA ASN A 118 -14.76 -21.69 7.00
C ASN A 118 -14.15 -22.68 8.00
N GLU A 119 -14.38 -23.99 7.83
CA GLU A 119 -13.76 -25.01 8.69
C GLU A 119 -12.23 -24.93 8.62
N ILE A 120 -11.67 -24.80 7.42
CA ILE A 120 -10.21 -24.73 7.21
C ILE A 120 -9.66 -23.39 7.68
N LEU A 121 -10.32 -22.28 7.31
CA LEU A 121 -9.85 -20.94 7.63
C LEU A 121 -9.72 -20.75 9.14
N ILE A 122 -10.73 -21.17 9.89
CA ILE A 122 -10.74 -21.10 11.36
C ILE A 122 -9.68 -22.03 11.96
N ALA A 123 -9.68 -23.32 11.56
CA ALA A 123 -8.79 -24.32 12.15
C ALA A 123 -7.29 -23.98 11.97
N HIS A 124 -6.95 -23.31 10.88
CA HIS A 124 -5.55 -23.01 10.53
C HIS A 124 -5.18 -21.53 10.60
N ASN A 125 -6.07 -20.66 11.10
CA ASN A 125 -5.90 -19.19 11.14
C ASN A 125 -5.52 -18.63 9.76
N LEU A 126 -6.33 -18.94 8.75
CA LEU A 126 -6.16 -18.52 7.38
C LEU A 126 -7.22 -17.49 6.99
N CYS A 127 -6.88 -16.66 6.00
CA CYS A 127 -7.84 -15.89 5.21
C CYS A 127 -7.66 -16.25 3.74
N HIS A 128 -8.74 -16.19 2.97
CA HIS A 128 -8.63 -16.18 1.51
C HIS A 128 -7.78 -14.99 1.06
N LEU A 129 -7.08 -15.16 -0.03
CA LEU A 129 -6.35 -14.12 -0.74
C LEU A 129 -6.71 -14.19 -2.21
N CYS A 130 -7.08 -13.07 -2.81
CA CYS A 130 -7.27 -12.97 -4.25
C CYS A 130 -6.46 -11.77 -4.76
N VAL A 131 -5.66 -12.01 -5.79
CA VAL A 131 -4.90 -10.98 -6.50
C VAL A 131 -5.49 -10.83 -7.88
N ILE A 132 -5.90 -9.59 -8.24
CA ILE A 132 -6.63 -9.31 -9.47
C ILE A 132 -5.81 -8.34 -10.31
N GLU A 133 -5.54 -8.72 -11.55
CA GLU A 133 -4.93 -7.83 -12.55
C GLU A 133 -5.85 -6.62 -12.82
N ARG A 134 -5.31 -5.41 -12.68
CA ARG A 134 -6.08 -4.16 -12.81
C ARG A 134 -5.66 -3.27 -13.97
N HIS A 135 -4.65 -3.67 -14.74
CA HIS A 135 -4.06 -2.84 -15.80
C HIS A 135 -4.72 -3.05 -17.17
N GLY A 136 -5.74 -3.94 -17.23
CA GLY A 136 -6.46 -4.25 -18.46
C GLY A 136 -5.66 -5.03 -19.50
N LYS A 137 -4.65 -5.80 -19.04
CA LYS A 137 -3.81 -6.60 -19.94
C LYS A 137 -4.49 -7.91 -20.34
N ASN A 138 -4.89 -8.71 -19.36
CA ASN A 138 -5.49 -10.03 -19.58
C ASN A 138 -6.73 -10.27 -18.71
N GLY A 139 -6.92 -9.50 -17.65
CA GLY A 139 -8.02 -9.67 -16.70
C GLY A 139 -7.87 -10.90 -15.82
N ASP A 140 -6.67 -11.42 -15.64
CA ASP A 140 -6.42 -12.58 -14.81
C ASP A 140 -6.58 -12.25 -13.33
N TYR A 141 -6.91 -13.29 -12.57
CA TYR A 141 -6.87 -13.26 -11.12
C TYR A 141 -6.38 -14.59 -10.57
N ALA A 142 -5.79 -14.55 -9.39
CA ALA A 142 -5.23 -15.73 -8.74
C ALA A 142 -5.69 -15.81 -7.29
N HIS A 143 -5.92 -17.05 -6.83
CA HIS A 143 -6.27 -17.32 -5.45
C HIS A 143 -5.07 -17.81 -4.65
N GLY A 144 -5.10 -17.52 -3.36
CA GLY A 144 -4.16 -17.99 -2.38
C GLY A 144 -4.76 -17.95 -0.99
N PHE A 145 -3.89 -18.18 -0.02
CA PHE A 145 -4.25 -18.09 1.39
C PHE A 145 -3.16 -17.32 2.14
N ILE A 146 -3.58 -16.52 3.10
CA ILE A 146 -2.66 -15.84 4.02
C ILE A 146 -2.88 -16.34 5.43
N LYS A 147 -1.80 -16.69 6.13
CA LYS A 147 -1.82 -17.17 7.51
C LYS A 147 -1.43 -16.08 8.49
N ASN A 148 -2.05 -16.09 9.67
CA ASN A 148 -1.80 -15.15 10.76
C ASN A 148 -2.13 -13.69 10.43
N PHE A 149 -3.01 -13.46 9.49
CA PHE A 149 -3.51 -12.10 9.20
C PHE A 149 -4.44 -11.59 10.31
N ASN A 150 -5.00 -12.53 11.11
CA ASN A 150 -5.80 -12.28 12.32
C ASN A 150 -7.07 -11.43 12.08
N LEU A 151 -7.61 -11.49 10.87
CA LEU A 151 -8.92 -10.89 10.60
C LEU A 151 -9.99 -11.62 11.41
N LYS A 152 -10.83 -10.88 12.11
CA LYS A 152 -11.91 -11.48 12.96
C LYS A 152 -13.20 -11.72 12.20
N SER A 153 -13.49 -10.85 11.23
CA SER A 153 -14.67 -10.95 10.35
C SER A 153 -14.47 -10.04 9.13
N GLY A 154 -15.24 -10.29 8.09
CA GLY A 154 -15.27 -9.44 6.89
C GLY A 154 -14.06 -9.63 5.97
N ALA A 155 -13.77 -8.58 5.21
CA ALA A 155 -12.67 -8.57 4.25
C ALA A 155 -12.00 -7.20 4.17
N VAL A 156 -10.76 -7.19 3.70
CA VAL A 156 -10.00 -5.97 3.38
C VAL A 156 -9.52 -6.04 1.94
N ALA A 157 -9.45 -4.90 1.28
CA ALA A 157 -8.94 -4.79 -0.07
C ALA A 157 -8.04 -3.57 -0.23
N SER A 158 -7.04 -3.70 -1.09
CA SER A 158 -6.21 -2.60 -1.55
C SER A 158 -6.25 -2.56 -3.08
N SER A 159 -6.46 -1.38 -3.63
CA SER A 159 -6.40 -1.18 -5.09
C SER A 159 -4.97 -1.18 -5.64
N VAL A 160 -3.96 -1.15 -4.75
CA VAL A 160 -2.54 -1.12 -5.11
C VAL A 160 -1.77 -2.04 -4.18
N GLY A 161 -1.50 -3.27 -4.62
CA GLY A 161 -0.53 -4.13 -3.96
C GLY A 161 0.88 -3.75 -4.35
N HIS A 162 1.81 -3.70 -3.37
CA HIS A 162 3.20 -3.34 -3.62
C HIS A 162 3.83 -4.25 -4.68
N ASP A 163 4.71 -3.65 -5.45
CA ASP A 163 5.45 -4.04 -6.63
C ASP A 163 4.58 -4.20 -7.88
N ALA A 164 3.70 -5.18 -7.97
CA ALA A 164 2.88 -5.44 -9.16
C ALA A 164 1.74 -4.43 -9.35
N HIS A 165 1.39 -3.69 -8.31
CA HIS A 165 0.28 -2.72 -8.27
C HIS A 165 -1.08 -3.34 -8.63
N ASN A 166 -1.26 -4.62 -8.46
CA ASN A 166 -2.54 -5.30 -8.65
C ASN A 166 -3.48 -5.06 -7.47
N ILE A 167 -4.77 -5.32 -7.67
CA ILE A 167 -5.72 -5.33 -6.56
C ILE A 167 -5.48 -6.57 -5.72
N ILE A 168 -5.46 -6.40 -4.41
CA ILE A 168 -5.36 -7.49 -3.44
C ILE A 168 -6.59 -7.46 -2.55
N VAL A 169 -7.24 -8.60 -2.41
CA VAL A 169 -8.40 -8.80 -1.53
C VAL A 169 -8.09 -9.94 -0.57
N SER A 170 -8.36 -9.76 0.71
CA SER A 170 -8.25 -10.82 1.71
C SER A 170 -9.47 -10.81 2.62
N GLY A 171 -10.05 -11.99 2.89
CA GLY A 171 -11.27 -12.12 3.67
C GLY A 171 -11.48 -13.51 4.27
N LEU A 172 -12.47 -13.60 5.16
CA LEU A 172 -12.87 -14.83 5.83
C LEU A 172 -14.17 -15.45 5.26
N ASN A 173 -15.00 -14.66 4.59
CA ASN A 173 -16.31 -15.08 4.12
C ASN A 173 -16.32 -15.34 2.63
N GLU A 174 -17.18 -16.30 2.23
CA GLU A 174 -17.57 -16.52 0.84
C GLU A 174 -18.40 -15.37 0.28
#